data_8c543829c5c1278e3ce1ab687e722b52
#
_entry.id   8c543829c5c1278e3ce1ab687e722b52
#
_cell.length_a   1.000
_cell.length_b   1.000
_cell.length_c   1.000
_cell.angle_alpha   90.00
_cell.angle_beta   90.00
_cell.angle_gamma   90.00
#
_symmetry.space_group_name_H-M   'P 1'
#
loop_
_entity.id
_entity.type
_entity.pdbx_description
1 polymer ?
#
loop_
_entity_poly.entity_id
_entity_poly.type
_entity_poly.pdbx_seq_one_letter_code
_entity_poly.pdbx_strand_id
1 'polypeptide(L)'
;MIKVSVFLTRRPDLTHEQFSQYWKEKHAPLVMSLDVFKTHVRQYTQQHSLNLPEGFPLAPYDGVAELWFDDLSAVMTISGHQDYDSIVAKDEGNFLDRTKTVMFVSSESRIV
;
A
#
# COMPACT_ATOMS: atom_id res chain seq x y z
N MET A 1 -15.32 -5.77 -8.73
CA MET A 1 -14.33 -4.75 -8.37
C MET A 1 -12.96 -5.41 -8.26
N ILE A 2 -11.92 -4.70 -8.64
CA ILE A 2 -10.54 -5.18 -8.53
C ILE A 2 -9.93 -4.67 -7.23
N LYS A 3 -9.23 -5.54 -6.53
CA LYS A 3 -8.49 -5.17 -5.32
C LYS A 3 -6.99 -5.35 -5.55
N VAL A 4 -6.22 -4.33 -5.19
CA VAL A 4 -4.76 -4.40 -5.18
C VAL A 4 -4.29 -4.44 -3.74
N SER A 5 -3.57 -5.50 -3.37
CA SER A 5 -2.97 -5.67 -2.06
C SER A 5 -1.46 -5.55 -2.20
N VAL A 6 -0.86 -4.57 -1.55
CA VAL A 6 0.58 -4.30 -1.64
C VAL A 6 1.20 -4.63 -0.29
N PHE A 7 2.09 -5.61 -0.28
CA PHE A 7 2.76 -6.10 0.93
C PHE A 7 4.05 -5.33 1.14
N LEU A 8 4.14 -4.66 2.28
CA LEU A 8 5.15 -3.65 2.56
C LEU A 8 6.13 -4.09 3.64
N THR A 9 7.42 -3.84 3.40
CA THR A 9 8.49 -4.01 4.37
C THR A 9 9.09 -2.64 4.68
N ARG A 10 9.23 -2.34 5.96
CA ARG A 10 9.82 -1.07 6.41
C ARG A 10 11.29 -0.95 6.03
N ARG A 11 11.78 0.27 5.91
CA ARG A 11 13.22 0.53 5.83
C ARG A 11 13.90 -0.06 7.07
N PRO A 12 15.09 -0.68 6.92
CA PRO A 12 15.74 -1.34 8.06
C PRO A 12 16.18 -0.39 9.17
N ASP A 13 16.31 0.91 8.87
CA ASP A 13 16.68 1.94 9.84
C ASP A 13 15.49 2.52 10.61
N LEU A 14 14.26 2.10 10.29
CA LEU A 14 13.04 2.53 11.00
C LEU A 14 12.52 1.43 11.91
N THR A 15 11.95 1.82 13.05
CA THR A 15 11.14 0.90 13.85
C THR A 15 9.80 0.66 13.15
N HIS A 16 9.10 -0.40 13.55
CA HIS A 16 7.76 -0.67 13.03
C HIS A 16 6.79 0.50 13.33
N GLU A 17 6.88 1.10 14.52
CA GLU A 17 6.06 2.25 14.89
C GLU A 17 6.34 3.47 14.01
N GLN A 18 7.62 3.74 13.74
CA GLN A 18 8.01 4.86 12.86
C GLN A 18 7.50 4.63 11.44
N PHE A 19 7.61 3.41 10.93
CA PHE A 19 7.06 3.03 9.63
C PHE A 19 5.55 3.25 9.59
N SER A 20 4.81 2.70 10.56
CA SER A 20 3.36 2.76 10.61
C SER A 20 2.85 4.21 10.69
N GLN A 21 3.52 5.02 11.51
CA GLN A 21 3.16 6.44 11.68
C GLN A 21 3.39 7.23 10.40
N TYR A 22 4.54 7.07 9.76
CA TYR A 22 4.85 7.76 8.50
C TYR A 22 3.85 7.37 7.41
N TRP A 23 3.60 6.08 7.27
CA TRP A 23 2.69 5.54 6.26
C TRP A 23 1.29 6.12 6.41
N LYS A 24 0.77 6.14 7.63
CA LYS A 24 -0.58 6.63 7.94
C LYS A 24 -0.68 8.15 7.86
N GLU A 25 0.28 8.88 8.43
CA GLU A 25 0.16 10.33 8.65
C GLU A 25 0.76 11.17 7.53
N LYS A 26 1.73 10.63 6.77
CA LYS A 26 2.44 11.36 5.72
C LYS A 26 2.16 10.81 4.34
N HIS A 27 2.38 9.51 4.13
CA HIS A 27 2.28 8.90 2.81
C HIS A 27 0.84 8.83 2.30
N ALA A 28 -0.08 8.32 3.11
CA ALA A 28 -1.47 8.16 2.69
C ALA A 28 -2.14 9.49 2.31
N PRO A 29 -2.02 10.57 3.12
CA PRO A 29 -2.57 11.86 2.71
C PRO A 29 -1.94 12.41 1.43
N LEU A 30 -0.62 12.23 1.24
CA LEU A 30 0.07 12.66 0.03
C LEU A 30 -0.48 11.95 -1.21
N VAL A 31 -0.57 10.62 -1.16
CA VAL A 31 -1.08 9.80 -2.26
C VAL A 31 -2.51 10.19 -2.60
N MET A 32 -3.37 10.33 -1.59
CA MET A 32 -4.79 10.65 -1.81
C MET A 32 -5.03 12.14 -2.12
N SER A 33 -4.01 12.99 -2.06
CA SER A 33 -4.09 14.36 -2.58
C SER A 33 -3.99 14.43 -4.10
N LEU A 34 -3.49 13.37 -4.74
CA LEU A 34 -3.29 13.33 -6.18
C LEU A 34 -4.59 13.04 -6.92
N ASP A 35 -4.89 13.84 -7.96
CA ASP A 35 -6.14 13.71 -8.70
C ASP A 35 -6.34 12.33 -9.33
N VAL A 36 -5.26 11.71 -9.83
CA VAL A 36 -5.33 10.39 -10.44
C VAL A 36 -5.76 9.33 -9.43
N PHE A 37 -5.34 9.44 -8.18
CA PHE A 37 -5.79 8.54 -7.11
C PHE A 37 -7.23 8.83 -6.70
N LYS A 38 -7.59 10.10 -6.50
CA LYS A 38 -8.97 10.48 -6.16
C LYS A 38 -9.96 10.02 -7.20
N THR A 39 -9.59 10.06 -8.48
CA THR A 39 -10.46 9.67 -9.58
C THR A 39 -10.69 8.17 -9.65
N HIS A 40 -9.66 7.36 -9.35
CA HIS A 40 -9.69 5.93 -9.63
C HIS A 40 -9.79 5.03 -8.40
N VAL A 41 -9.33 5.49 -7.23
CA VAL A 41 -9.38 4.70 -6.00
C VAL A 41 -10.76 4.81 -5.36
N ARG A 42 -11.44 3.66 -5.20
CA ARG A 42 -12.79 3.61 -4.59
C ARG A 42 -12.74 3.42 -3.09
N GLN A 43 -11.72 2.71 -2.61
CA GLN A 43 -11.48 2.50 -1.19
C GLN A 43 -10.00 2.26 -0.98
N TYR A 44 -9.47 2.77 0.12
CA TYR A 44 -8.08 2.54 0.52
C TYR A 44 -8.05 2.24 2.01
N THR A 45 -7.48 1.10 2.37
CA THR A 45 -7.26 0.71 3.76
C THR A 45 -5.80 0.34 3.98
N GLN A 46 -5.34 0.53 5.19
CA GLN A 46 -4.01 0.11 5.62
C GLN A 46 -4.15 -0.94 6.70
N GLN A 47 -3.47 -2.07 6.52
CA GLN A 47 -3.36 -3.11 7.53
C GLN A 47 -1.97 -2.98 8.16
N HIS A 48 -1.92 -2.68 9.45
CA HIS A 48 -0.69 -2.56 10.23
C HIS A 48 -0.48 -3.86 11.00
N SER A 49 0.66 -4.53 10.79
CA SER A 49 0.91 -5.81 11.44
C SER A 49 1.01 -5.65 12.96
N LEU A 50 0.55 -6.67 13.66
CA LEU A 50 0.61 -6.73 15.11
C LEU A 50 1.62 -7.80 15.54
N ASN A 51 2.26 -7.57 16.68
CA ASN A 51 3.09 -8.58 17.31
C ASN A 51 2.19 -9.63 17.97
N LEU A 52 2.49 -10.91 17.71
CA LEU A 52 1.83 -12.04 18.33
C LEU A 52 2.86 -12.90 19.10
N PRO A 53 2.41 -13.71 20.05
CA PRO A 53 3.31 -14.67 20.70
C PRO A 53 3.97 -15.61 19.69
N GLU A 54 5.12 -16.18 20.08
CA GLU A 54 5.82 -17.16 19.24
C GLU A 54 4.92 -18.34 18.86
N GLY A 55 5.18 -18.93 17.71
CA GLY A 55 4.46 -20.09 17.22
C GLY A 55 3.40 -19.81 16.18
N PHE A 56 3.07 -18.54 15.93
CA PHE A 56 2.17 -18.18 14.84
C PHE A 56 2.95 -18.04 13.53
N PRO A 57 2.46 -18.62 12.42
CA PRO A 57 3.11 -18.51 11.11
C PRO A 57 2.82 -17.15 10.47
N LEU A 58 3.48 -16.10 10.95
CA LEU A 58 3.24 -14.71 10.51
C LEU A 58 3.91 -14.45 9.17
N ALA A 59 3.24 -13.66 8.32
CA ALA A 59 3.84 -13.15 7.10
C ALA A 59 4.95 -12.15 7.44
N PRO A 60 6.06 -12.11 6.67
CA PRO A 60 7.22 -11.28 6.98
C PRO A 60 7.06 -9.83 6.49
N TYR A 61 5.90 -9.22 6.73
CA TYR A 61 5.61 -7.87 6.28
C TYR A 61 5.17 -6.98 7.43
N ASP A 62 5.45 -5.68 7.30
CA ASP A 62 5.06 -4.68 8.30
C ASP A 62 3.66 -4.15 8.07
N GLY A 63 3.17 -4.21 6.83
CA GLY A 63 1.83 -3.75 6.52
C GLY A 63 1.35 -4.22 5.16
N VAL A 64 0.04 -4.08 4.94
CA VAL A 64 -0.59 -4.35 3.65
C VAL A 64 -1.45 -3.16 3.29
N ALA A 65 -1.15 -2.51 2.16
CA ALA A 65 -2.02 -1.50 1.57
C ALA A 65 -3.06 -2.20 0.72
N GLU A 66 -4.33 -1.88 0.93
CA GLU A 66 -5.42 -2.47 0.17
C GLU A 66 -6.21 -1.37 -0.52
N LEU A 67 -6.28 -1.42 -1.84
CA LEU A 67 -6.94 -0.42 -2.66
C LEU A 67 -7.93 -1.10 -3.60
N TRP A 68 -9.11 -0.51 -3.74
CA TRP A 68 -10.17 -1.02 -4.62
C TRP A 68 -10.37 -0.11 -5.80
N PHE A 69 -10.57 -0.72 -6.97
CA PHE A 69 -10.75 -0.05 -8.26
C PHE A 69 -11.93 -0.67 -9.00
N ASP A 70 -12.54 0.11 -9.89
CA ASP A 70 -13.65 -0.40 -10.72
C ASP A 70 -13.20 -1.53 -11.63
N ASP A 71 -12.02 -1.38 -12.24
CA ASP A 71 -11.48 -2.32 -13.22
C ASP A 71 -9.95 -2.26 -13.28
N LEU A 72 -9.38 -3.17 -14.06
CA LEU A 72 -7.93 -3.25 -14.24
C LEU A 72 -7.37 -2.03 -14.97
N SER A 73 -8.15 -1.40 -15.84
CA SER A 73 -7.68 -0.22 -16.58
C SER A 73 -7.39 0.95 -15.63
N ALA A 74 -8.16 1.09 -14.55
CA ALA A 74 -7.91 2.10 -13.53
C ALA A 74 -6.56 1.87 -12.83
N VAL A 75 -6.24 0.61 -12.51
CA VAL A 75 -4.93 0.23 -11.94
C VAL A 75 -3.80 0.61 -12.89
N MET A 76 -3.95 0.28 -14.18
CA MET A 76 -2.95 0.58 -15.20
C MET A 76 -2.78 2.08 -15.40
N THR A 77 -3.85 2.86 -15.33
CA THR A 77 -3.80 4.31 -15.44
C THR A 77 -2.96 4.93 -14.32
N ILE A 78 -3.16 4.49 -13.08
CA ILE A 78 -2.35 4.96 -11.94
C ILE A 78 -0.89 4.54 -12.12
N SER A 79 -0.64 3.29 -12.44
CA SER A 79 0.73 2.74 -12.57
C SER A 79 1.52 3.45 -13.65
N GLY A 80 0.86 3.88 -14.74
CA GLY A 80 1.50 4.59 -15.86
C GLY A 80 1.50 6.11 -15.72
N HIS A 81 0.90 6.67 -14.67
CA HIS A 81 0.82 8.10 -14.48
C HIS A 81 2.16 8.66 -13.98
N GLN A 82 2.55 9.84 -14.50
CA GLN A 82 3.81 10.47 -14.11
C GLN A 82 3.92 10.74 -12.60
N ASP A 83 2.81 11.05 -11.94
CA ASP A 83 2.78 11.32 -10.50
C ASP A 83 3.11 10.07 -9.67
N TYR A 84 2.89 8.88 -10.22
CA TYR A 84 3.25 7.65 -9.52
C TYR A 84 4.77 7.59 -9.28
N ASP A 85 5.57 7.77 -10.32
CA ASP A 85 7.03 7.71 -10.18
C ASP A 85 7.59 8.94 -9.48
N SER A 86 7.11 10.14 -9.81
CA SER A 86 7.70 11.39 -9.31
C SER A 86 7.28 11.72 -7.89
N ILE A 87 6.13 11.24 -7.41
CA ILE A 87 5.58 11.58 -6.09
C ILE A 87 5.44 10.33 -5.22
N VAL A 88 4.65 9.35 -5.66
CA VAL A 88 4.31 8.18 -4.83
C VAL A 88 5.55 7.32 -4.59
N ALA A 89 6.22 6.89 -5.65
CA ALA A 89 7.39 6.02 -5.54
C ALA A 89 8.54 6.72 -4.82
N LYS A 90 8.71 8.01 -5.07
CA LYS A 90 9.74 8.81 -4.38
C LYS A 90 9.48 8.86 -2.87
N ASP A 91 8.23 9.08 -2.46
CA ASP A 91 7.88 9.11 -1.04
C ASP A 91 8.00 7.75 -0.39
N GLU A 92 7.75 6.67 -1.13
CA GLU A 92 7.94 5.30 -0.64
C GLU A 92 9.37 5.07 -0.15
N GLY A 93 10.37 5.66 -0.81
CA GLY A 93 11.76 5.58 -0.39
C GLY A 93 12.04 6.14 1.00
N ASN A 94 11.13 6.94 1.56
CA ASN A 94 11.29 7.51 2.89
C ASN A 94 10.93 6.53 4.01
N PHE A 95 10.20 5.45 3.72
CA PHE A 95 9.76 4.53 4.79
C PHE A 95 9.76 3.05 4.40
N LEU A 96 9.85 2.73 3.09
CA LEU A 96 9.83 1.34 2.60
C LEU A 96 11.20 0.85 2.17
N ASP A 97 11.42 -0.44 2.33
CA ASP A 97 12.37 -1.19 1.54
C ASP A 97 11.65 -1.66 0.26
N ARG A 98 11.78 -0.88 -0.79
CA ARG A 98 11.06 -1.11 -2.05
C ARG A 98 11.48 -2.41 -2.75
N THR A 99 12.67 -2.91 -2.45
CA THR A 99 13.16 -4.17 -3.04
C THR A 99 12.37 -5.39 -2.55
N LYS A 100 11.67 -5.25 -1.42
CA LYS A 100 10.86 -6.31 -0.82
C LYS A 100 9.35 -6.12 -1.02
N THR A 101 8.95 -5.07 -1.71
CA THR A 101 7.54 -4.82 -2.00
C THR A 101 7.02 -5.84 -3.00
N VAL A 102 5.93 -6.50 -2.66
CA VAL A 102 5.23 -7.43 -3.55
C VAL A 102 3.75 -7.08 -3.59
N MET A 103 3.08 -7.49 -4.67
CA MET A 103 1.73 -7.07 -4.99
C MET A 103 0.88 -8.28 -5.34
N PHE A 104 -0.38 -8.25 -4.91
CA PHE A 104 -1.40 -9.22 -5.28
C PHE A 104 -2.61 -8.48 -5.85
N VAL A 105 -2.95 -8.78 -7.09
CA VAL A 105 -4.10 -8.19 -7.76
C VAL A 105 -5.18 -9.24 -7.92
N SER A 106 -6.40 -8.93 -7.49
CA SER A 106 -7.49 -9.90 -7.44
C SER A 106 -8.82 -9.29 -7.87
N SER A 107 -9.71 -10.14 -8.37
CA SER A 107 -11.12 -9.85 -8.40
C SER A 107 -11.71 -10.27 -7.05
N GLU A 108 -12.51 -9.40 -6.45
CA GLU A 108 -13.05 -9.67 -5.11
C GLU A 108 -14.44 -10.28 -5.22
N SER A 109 -14.63 -11.39 -4.50
CA SER A 109 -15.94 -11.99 -4.29
C SER A 109 -16.31 -11.87 -2.83
N ARG A 110 -17.34 -11.09 -2.54
CA ARG A 110 -17.83 -10.94 -1.16
C ARG A 110 -18.77 -12.09 -0.83
N ILE A 111 -18.42 -12.88 0.18
CA ILE A 111 -19.16 -14.08 0.59
C ILE A 111 -20.15 -13.76 1.71
N VAL A 112 -19.79 -12.82 2.59
CA VAL A 112 -20.64 -12.40 3.71
C VAL A 112 -20.88 -10.92 3.71
#